data_31daaca6dad4bf66a2b046f2d57fe4d7
#
_entry.id   31daaca6dad4bf66a2b046f2d57fe4d7
#
_cell.length_a   1.000
_cell.length_b   1.000
_cell.length_c   1.000
_cell.angle_alpha   90.00
_cell.angle_beta   90.00
_cell.angle_gamma   90.00
#
_symmetry.space_group_name_H-M   'P 1'
#
loop_
_entity.id
_entity.type
_entity.pdbx_description
1 polymer ?
#
loop_
_entity_poly.entity_id
_entity_poly.type
_entity_poly.pdbx_seq_one_letter_code
_entity_poly.pdbx_strand_id
1 'polypeptide(L)'
;PVIVTIFTFLFLDEEITYMEILSILIIVTGLGATVGLKVQHVPKNAAIAALITGCFIASYSMVDGYGGRVGQSPVAYYCWLSIINGLIFLLYARIVSPRILPNLLSDAKGIFWVGGGASLVAYAMVMWAFSKAPIAVVMAMRETSILFAILIGFFFLKEKLTLPKIIGTFITLAGVILLRVA
;
A
#
# COMPACT_ATOMS: atom_id res chain seq x y z
N PRO A 1 -0.47 7.31 3.54
CA PRO A 1 -1.85 7.77 3.79
C PRO A 1 -1.99 9.30 3.74
N VAL A 2 -1.18 10.07 4.50
CA VAL A 2 -1.32 11.55 4.57
C VAL A 2 -1.31 12.22 3.18
N ILE A 3 -0.36 11.86 2.32
CA ILE A 3 -0.29 12.42 0.96
C ILE A 3 -1.54 12.06 0.16
N VAL A 4 -2.04 10.83 0.29
CA VAL A 4 -3.28 10.40 -0.35
C VAL A 4 -4.46 11.23 0.16
N THR A 5 -4.58 11.39 1.48
CA THR A 5 -5.65 12.20 2.10
C THR A 5 -5.66 13.64 1.59
N ILE A 6 -4.47 14.26 1.49
CA ILE A 6 -4.34 15.63 0.94
C ILE A 6 -4.77 15.66 -0.53
N PHE A 7 -4.35 14.68 -1.31
CA PHE A 7 -4.67 14.63 -2.74
C PHE A 7 -6.15 14.35 -2.99
N THR A 8 -6.77 13.41 -2.25
CA THR A 8 -8.20 13.11 -2.40
C THR A 8 -9.06 14.29 -1.99
N PHE A 9 -8.69 15.02 -0.94
CA PHE A 9 -9.37 16.25 -0.53
C PHE A 9 -9.24 17.36 -1.59
N LEU A 10 -8.05 17.53 -2.20
CA LEU A 10 -7.81 18.61 -3.17
C LEU A 10 -8.40 18.34 -4.57
N PHE A 11 -8.48 17.08 -4.99
CA PHE A 11 -8.77 16.71 -6.39
C PHE A 11 -10.08 15.95 -6.58
N LEU A 12 -10.59 15.28 -5.54
CA LEU A 12 -11.76 14.41 -5.65
C LEU A 12 -12.96 14.90 -4.82
N ASP A 13 -12.83 16.03 -4.11
CA ASP A 13 -13.86 16.58 -3.21
C ASP A 13 -14.46 15.51 -2.28
N GLU A 14 -13.63 14.54 -1.83
CA GLU A 14 -14.08 13.52 -0.90
C GLU A 14 -14.35 14.13 0.47
N GLU A 15 -15.57 13.98 0.96
CA GLU A 15 -15.92 14.34 2.33
C GLU A 15 -15.25 13.38 3.30
N ILE A 16 -14.30 13.87 4.08
CA ILE A 16 -13.60 13.11 5.11
C ILE A 16 -14.01 13.67 6.47
N THR A 17 -14.54 12.81 7.31
CA THR A 17 -14.99 13.18 8.67
C THR A 17 -13.78 13.53 9.56
N TYR A 18 -13.96 14.40 10.54
CA TYR A 18 -12.90 14.72 11.52
C TYR A 18 -12.35 13.48 12.24
N MET A 19 -13.21 12.50 12.53
CA MET A 19 -12.81 11.24 13.14
C MET A 19 -11.93 10.39 12.22
N GLU A 20 -12.19 10.39 10.92
CA GLU A 20 -11.35 9.70 9.93
C GLU A 20 -9.98 10.35 9.83
N ILE A 21 -9.91 11.70 9.81
CA ILE A 21 -8.63 12.44 9.82
C ILE A 21 -7.84 12.10 11.08
N LEU A 22 -8.46 12.13 12.26
CA LEU A 22 -7.82 11.78 13.52
C LEU A 22 -7.29 10.35 13.50
N SER A 23 -8.09 9.41 13.01
CA SER A 23 -7.72 8.00 12.87
C SER A 23 -6.51 7.82 11.95
N ILE A 24 -6.49 8.49 10.80
CA ILE A 24 -5.37 8.47 9.86
C ILE A 24 -4.09 9.03 10.52
N LEU A 25 -4.20 10.12 11.28
CA LEU A 25 -3.07 10.69 12.00
C LEU A 25 -2.52 9.74 13.06
N ILE A 26 -3.40 9.05 13.80
CA ILE A 26 -2.99 8.03 14.78
C ILE A 26 -2.27 6.87 14.07
N ILE A 27 -2.80 6.37 12.95
CA ILE A 27 -2.15 5.30 12.17
C ILE A 27 -0.76 5.73 11.75
N VAL A 28 -0.62 6.92 11.18
CA VAL A 28 0.67 7.44 10.69
C VAL A 28 1.67 7.63 11.83
N THR A 29 1.24 8.13 12.98
CA THR A 29 2.12 8.26 14.15
C THR A 29 2.54 6.89 14.69
N GLY A 30 1.64 5.91 14.70
CA GLY A 30 1.96 4.52 15.04
C GLY A 30 3.00 3.91 14.10
N LEU A 31 2.83 4.08 12.79
CA LEU A 31 3.80 3.64 11.79
C LEU A 31 5.16 4.31 11.98
N GLY A 32 5.19 5.62 12.21
CA GLY A 32 6.41 6.36 12.52
C GLY A 32 7.12 5.82 13.77
N ALA A 33 6.37 5.47 14.80
CA ALA A 33 6.90 4.88 16.02
C ALA A 33 7.51 3.48 15.79
N THR A 34 6.98 2.67 14.85
CA THR A 34 7.55 1.35 14.52
C THR A 34 8.96 1.44 13.94
N VAL A 35 9.25 2.51 13.19
CA VAL A 35 10.58 2.75 12.61
C VAL A 35 11.59 3.12 13.70
N GLY A 36 11.12 3.65 14.83
CA GLY A 36 11.95 4.10 15.94
C GLY A 36 12.65 5.43 15.68
N LEU A 37 13.18 6.04 16.74
CA LEU A 37 13.85 7.36 16.70
C LEU A 37 15.20 7.37 15.95
N LYS A 38 15.57 6.31 15.24
CA LYS A 38 16.78 6.25 14.42
C LYS A 38 16.74 7.09 13.13
N VAL A 39 15.74 7.94 12.99
CA VAL A 39 15.56 8.89 11.88
C VAL A 39 16.70 9.91 11.79
N GLN A 40 17.52 10.07 12.83
CA GLN A 40 18.60 11.08 12.89
C GLN A 40 19.69 10.93 11.80
N HIS A 41 19.74 9.82 11.09
CA HIS A 41 20.77 9.54 10.08
C HIS A 41 20.19 9.16 8.69
N VAL A 42 18.94 9.56 8.39
CA VAL A 42 18.40 9.31 7.05
C VAL A 42 19.06 10.27 6.04
N PRO A 43 19.75 9.76 5.02
CA PRO A 43 20.32 10.60 3.98
C PRO A 43 19.22 11.44 3.31
N LYS A 44 19.49 12.72 3.03
CA LYS A 44 18.52 13.61 2.37
C LYS A 44 17.96 13.00 1.07
N ASN A 45 18.82 12.35 0.29
CA ASN A 45 18.42 11.70 -0.96
C ASN A 45 17.40 10.55 -0.73
N ALA A 46 17.55 9.78 0.35
CA ALA A 46 16.60 8.72 0.69
C ALA A 46 15.24 9.31 1.15
N ALA A 47 15.27 10.41 1.89
CA ALA A 47 14.05 11.12 2.28
C ALA A 47 13.30 11.69 1.07
N ILE A 48 14.01 12.32 0.14
CA ILE A 48 13.45 12.84 -1.11
C ILE A 48 12.88 11.69 -1.96
N ALA A 49 13.61 10.58 -2.12
CA ALA A 49 13.14 9.41 -2.86
C ALA A 49 11.86 8.83 -2.23
N ALA A 50 11.80 8.74 -0.91
CA ALA A 50 10.61 8.28 -0.19
C ALA A 50 9.40 9.21 -0.42
N LEU A 51 9.63 10.53 -0.41
CA LEU A 51 8.57 11.52 -0.67
C LEU A 51 8.05 11.40 -2.10
N ILE A 52 8.94 11.30 -3.08
CA ILE A 52 8.57 11.10 -4.49
C ILE A 52 7.78 9.80 -4.66
N THR A 53 8.24 8.71 -4.05
CA THR A 53 7.51 7.43 -4.04
C THR A 53 6.12 7.58 -3.44
N GLY A 54 6.00 8.31 -2.32
CA GLY A 54 4.72 8.60 -1.69
C GLY A 54 3.76 9.39 -2.60
N CYS A 55 4.28 10.36 -3.37
CA CYS A 55 3.49 11.11 -4.36
C CYS A 55 3.02 10.19 -5.51
N PHE A 56 3.88 9.31 -6.02
CA PHE A 56 3.49 8.33 -7.04
C PHE A 56 2.42 7.36 -6.51
N ILE A 57 2.56 6.88 -5.26
CA ILE A 57 1.57 6.01 -4.62
C ILE A 57 0.23 6.74 -4.51
N ALA A 58 0.21 8.00 -4.07
CA ALA A 58 -0.99 8.79 -4.00
C ALA A 58 -1.64 8.97 -5.38
N SER A 59 -0.84 9.34 -6.38
CA SER A 59 -1.32 9.59 -7.73
C SER A 59 -1.97 8.34 -8.35
N TYR A 60 -1.30 7.18 -8.33
CA TYR A 60 -1.90 5.97 -8.90
C TYR A 60 -3.11 5.51 -8.10
N SER A 61 -3.11 5.65 -6.77
CA SER A 61 -4.26 5.26 -5.95
C SER A 61 -5.51 6.09 -6.25
N MET A 62 -5.32 7.39 -6.57
CA MET A 62 -6.42 8.25 -7.03
C MET A 62 -6.95 7.82 -8.39
N VAL A 63 -6.06 7.58 -9.36
CA VAL A 63 -6.44 7.12 -10.70
C VAL A 63 -7.19 5.79 -10.61
N ASP A 64 -6.68 4.86 -9.82
CA ASP A 64 -7.30 3.56 -9.61
C ASP A 64 -8.65 3.68 -8.89
N GLY A 65 -8.71 4.48 -7.84
CA GLY A 65 -9.95 4.69 -7.08
C GLY A 65 -11.03 5.37 -7.93
N TYR A 66 -10.67 6.41 -8.67
CA TYR A 66 -11.59 7.08 -9.59
C TYR A 66 -12.00 6.16 -10.74
N GLY A 67 -11.04 5.51 -11.41
CA GLY A 67 -11.29 4.58 -12.51
C GLY A 67 -12.17 3.39 -12.09
N GLY A 68 -11.96 2.86 -10.89
CA GLY A 68 -12.79 1.80 -10.33
C GLY A 68 -14.23 2.22 -10.02
N ARG A 69 -14.46 3.51 -9.71
CA ARG A 69 -15.81 4.07 -9.45
C ARG A 69 -16.57 4.37 -10.74
N VAL A 70 -15.88 4.92 -11.74
CA VAL A 70 -16.50 5.25 -13.05
C VAL A 70 -16.73 3.99 -13.87
N GLY A 71 -15.89 2.96 -13.70
CA GLY A 71 -16.06 1.67 -14.36
C GLY A 71 -17.28 0.91 -13.81
N GLN A 72 -17.97 0.16 -14.67
CA GLN A 72 -19.11 -0.66 -14.27
C GLN A 72 -18.73 -1.73 -13.23
N SER A 73 -17.48 -2.18 -13.24
CA SER A 73 -16.92 -3.14 -12.29
C SER A 73 -15.49 -2.76 -11.90
N PRO A 74 -15.23 -2.40 -10.63
CA PRO A 74 -13.89 -2.08 -10.15
C PRO A 74 -12.88 -3.21 -10.37
N VAL A 75 -13.33 -4.45 -10.21
CA VAL A 75 -12.48 -5.62 -10.41
C VAL A 75 -12.14 -5.82 -11.90
N ALA A 76 -13.10 -5.64 -12.80
CA ALA A 76 -12.86 -5.73 -14.24
C ALA A 76 -11.90 -4.62 -14.71
N TYR A 77 -12.08 -3.40 -14.22
CA TYR A 77 -11.15 -2.30 -14.46
C TYR A 77 -9.72 -2.67 -14.05
N TYR A 78 -9.56 -3.21 -12.84
CA TYR A 78 -8.25 -3.64 -12.35
C TYR A 78 -7.65 -4.80 -13.17
N CYS A 79 -8.46 -5.76 -13.60
CA CYS A 79 -7.99 -6.84 -14.46
C CYS A 79 -7.41 -6.30 -15.78
N TRP A 80 -8.11 -5.37 -16.43
CA TRP A 80 -7.61 -4.73 -17.64
C TRP A 80 -6.32 -3.93 -17.38
N LEU A 81 -6.28 -3.15 -16.32
CA LEU A 81 -5.09 -2.40 -15.91
C LEU A 81 -3.89 -3.35 -15.68
N SER A 82 -4.12 -4.47 -15.00
CA SER A 82 -3.08 -5.46 -14.72
C SER A 82 -2.57 -6.14 -15.98
N ILE A 83 -3.45 -6.45 -16.93
CA ILE A 83 -3.06 -7.02 -18.23
C ILE A 83 -2.19 -6.04 -19.00
N ILE A 84 -2.62 -4.77 -19.11
CA ILE A 84 -1.87 -3.74 -19.85
C ILE A 84 -0.50 -3.50 -19.20
N ASN A 85 -0.46 -3.31 -17.87
CA ASN A 85 0.79 -3.13 -17.14
C ASN A 85 1.70 -4.36 -17.27
N GLY A 86 1.14 -5.56 -17.19
CA GLY A 86 1.88 -6.80 -17.38
C GLY A 86 2.50 -6.91 -18.77
N LEU A 87 1.76 -6.56 -19.82
CA LEU A 87 2.27 -6.54 -21.20
C LEU A 87 3.38 -5.50 -21.39
N ILE A 88 3.20 -4.29 -20.89
CA ILE A 88 4.22 -3.23 -20.94
C ILE A 88 5.49 -3.68 -20.20
N PHE A 89 5.34 -4.23 -19.00
CA PHE A 89 6.47 -4.72 -18.21
C PHE A 89 7.18 -5.90 -18.90
N LEU A 90 6.42 -6.80 -19.51
CA LEU A 90 6.96 -7.95 -20.24
C LEU A 90 7.79 -7.49 -21.46
N LEU A 91 7.29 -6.52 -22.21
CA LEU A 91 8.03 -5.91 -23.33
C LEU A 91 9.30 -5.22 -22.86
N TYR A 92 9.19 -4.42 -21.80
CA TYR A 92 10.34 -3.76 -21.17
C TYR A 92 11.39 -4.76 -20.70
N ALA A 93 10.98 -5.80 -19.97
CA ALA A 93 11.88 -6.82 -19.45
C ALA A 93 12.57 -7.59 -20.58
N ARG A 94 11.85 -7.84 -21.69
CA ARG A 94 12.42 -8.53 -22.87
C ARG A 94 13.51 -7.70 -23.56
N ILE A 95 13.37 -6.37 -23.56
CA ILE A 95 14.34 -5.45 -24.18
C ILE A 95 15.57 -5.26 -23.27
N VAL A 96 15.33 -4.96 -21.98
CA VAL A 96 16.41 -4.58 -21.06
C VAL A 96 17.14 -5.79 -20.48
N SER A 97 16.43 -6.90 -20.25
CA SER A 97 16.99 -8.07 -19.59
C SER A 97 16.33 -9.37 -20.06
N PRO A 98 16.64 -9.83 -21.29
CA PRO A 98 15.96 -10.97 -21.92
C PRO A 98 16.10 -12.30 -21.15
N ARG A 99 17.09 -12.41 -20.27
CA ARG A 99 17.32 -13.61 -19.44
C ARG A 99 16.40 -13.70 -18.21
N ILE A 100 15.74 -12.62 -17.81
CA ILE A 100 14.88 -12.63 -16.62
C ILE A 100 13.65 -13.54 -16.83
N LEU A 101 13.02 -13.48 -18.00
CA LEU A 101 11.79 -14.21 -18.28
C LEU A 101 11.96 -15.74 -18.21
N PRO A 102 12.96 -16.35 -18.86
CA PRO A 102 13.21 -17.80 -18.72
C PRO A 102 13.49 -18.22 -17.28
N ASN A 103 14.34 -17.46 -16.57
CA ASN A 103 14.71 -17.77 -15.19
C ASN A 103 13.53 -17.62 -14.22
N LEU A 104 12.61 -16.66 -14.47
CA LEU A 104 11.42 -16.49 -13.65
C LEU A 104 10.49 -17.72 -13.73
N LEU A 105 10.35 -18.30 -14.92
CA LEU A 105 9.49 -19.46 -15.15
C LEU A 105 10.15 -20.80 -14.75
N SER A 106 11.48 -20.87 -14.71
CA SER A 106 12.20 -22.08 -14.29
C SER A 106 12.45 -22.11 -12.78
N ASP A 107 13.14 -21.10 -12.26
CA ASP A 107 13.71 -21.14 -10.91
C ASP A 107 12.77 -20.52 -9.86
N ALA A 108 11.94 -19.56 -10.25
CA ALA A 108 11.08 -18.80 -9.35
C ALA A 108 9.57 -19.02 -9.61
N LYS A 109 9.18 -20.08 -10.32
CA LYS A 109 7.76 -20.33 -10.68
C LYS A 109 6.82 -20.38 -9.49
N GLY A 110 7.24 -20.92 -8.35
CA GLY A 110 6.43 -20.96 -7.13
C GLY A 110 6.16 -19.57 -6.58
N ILE A 111 7.20 -18.74 -6.49
CA ILE A 111 7.09 -17.33 -6.05
C ILE A 111 6.28 -16.52 -7.06
N PHE A 112 6.46 -16.76 -8.35
CA PHE A 112 5.71 -16.10 -9.42
C PHE A 112 4.21 -16.38 -9.30
N TRP A 113 3.79 -17.63 -9.22
CA TRP A 113 2.37 -17.99 -9.18
C TRP A 113 1.72 -17.65 -7.84
N VAL A 114 2.36 -18.01 -6.72
CA VAL A 114 1.79 -17.75 -5.38
C VAL A 114 1.86 -16.26 -5.04
N GLY A 115 3.01 -15.63 -5.20
CA GLY A 115 3.19 -14.21 -4.90
C GLY A 115 2.39 -13.31 -5.84
N GLY A 116 2.44 -13.59 -7.15
CA GLY A 116 1.67 -12.85 -8.15
C GLY A 116 0.18 -13.02 -7.98
N GLY A 117 -0.30 -14.24 -7.76
CA GLY A 117 -1.71 -14.54 -7.50
C GLY A 117 -2.21 -13.87 -6.21
N ALA A 118 -1.46 -13.98 -5.11
CA ALA A 118 -1.81 -13.32 -3.85
C ALA A 118 -1.86 -11.79 -3.99
N SER A 119 -0.90 -11.19 -4.70
CA SER A 119 -0.87 -9.75 -4.98
C SER A 119 -2.07 -9.30 -5.80
N LEU A 120 -2.43 -10.07 -6.84
CA LEU A 120 -3.58 -9.79 -7.70
C LEU A 120 -4.88 -9.81 -6.90
N VAL A 121 -5.09 -10.84 -6.08
CA VAL A 121 -6.29 -10.96 -5.24
C VAL A 121 -6.33 -9.83 -4.20
N ALA A 122 -5.22 -9.56 -3.52
CA ALA A 122 -5.15 -8.50 -2.51
C ALA A 122 -5.50 -7.13 -3.11
N TYR A 123 -4.95 -6.80 -4.29
CA TYR A 123 -5.25 -5.50 -4.90
C TYR A 123 -6.66 -5.44 -5.52
N ALA A 124 -7.19 -6.55 -6.02
CA ALA A 124 -8.58 -6.62 -6.45
C ALA A 124 -9.56 -6.31 -5.30
N MET A 125 -9.25 -6.77 -4.08
CA MET A 125 -10.02 -6.41 -2.87
C MET A 125 -9.91 -4.92 -2.55
N VAL A 126 -8.74 -4.32 -2.71
CA VAL A 126 -8.54 -2.87 -2.54
C VAL A 126 -9.37 -2.08 -3.55
N MET A 127 -9.35 -2.50 -4.82
CA MET A 127 -10.16 -1.87 -5.87
C MET A 127 -11.66 -1.95 -5.60
N TRP A 128 -12.12 -3.10 -5.11
CA TRP A 128 -13.51 -3.24 -4.65
C TRP A 128 -13.80 -2.29 -3.48
N ALA A 129 -12.90 -2.18 -2.51
CA ALA A 129 -13.06 -1.30 -1.36
C ALA A 129 -13.12 0.19 -1.75
N PHE A 130 -12.33 0.64 -2.76
CA PHE A 130 -12.40 2.00 -3.30
C PHE A 130 -13.77 2.38 -3.86
N SER A 131 -14.57 1.40 -4.29
CA SER A 131 -15.95 1.65 -4.73
C SER A 131 -16.95 1.78 -3.58
N LYS A 132 -16.55 1.51 -2.34
CA LYS A 132 -17.44 1.47 -1.16
C LYS A 132 -17.08 2.49 -0.09
N ALA A 133 -15.86 3.00 -0.10
CA ALA A 133 -15.34 3.90 0.93
C ALA A 133 -14.40 4.97 0.33
N PRO A 134 -14.15 6.08 1.04
CA PRO A 134 -13.17 7.07 0.63
C PRO A 134 -11.78 6.45 0.39
N ILE A 135 -11.08 6.91 -0.66
CA ILE A 135 -9.79 6.36 -1.05
C ILE A 135 -8.77 6.49 0.10
N ALA A 136 -8.79 7.64 0.80
CA ALA A 136 -7.93 7.88 1.94
C ALA A 136 -8.12 6.85 3.07
N VAL A 137 -9.36 6.50 3.38
CA VAL A 137 -9.74 5.51 4.40
C VAL A 137 -9.24 4.12 4.02
N VAL A 138 -9.50 3.70 2.78
CA VAL A 138 -9.03 2.40 2.27
C VAL A 138 -7.51 2.29 2.30
N MET A 139 -6.81 3.37 1.91
CA MET A 139 -5.35 3.41 1.95
C MET A 139 -4.81 3.39 3.39
N ALA A 140 -5.47 4.06 4.33
CA ALA A 140 -5.09 3.99 5.74
C ALA A 140 -5.30 2.57 6.31
N MET A 141 -6.40 1.91 5.96
CA MET A 141 -6.63 0.52 6.34
C MET A 141 -5.61 -0.44 5.74
N ARG A 142 -5.13 -0.19 4.53
CA ARG A 142 -4.06 -0.99 3.89
C ARG A 142 -2.78 -1.02 4.71
N GLU A 143 -2.49 0.04 5.45
CA GLU A 143 -1.29 0.10 6.31
C GLU A 143 -1.33 -0.95 7.44
N THR A 144 -2.50 -1.53 7.75
CA THR A 144 -2.58 -2.65 8.70
C THR A 144 -1.76 -3.87 8.27
N SER A 145 -1.47 -4.00 6.97
CA SER A 145 -0.61 -5.06 6.43
C SER A 145 0.77 -5.10 7.08
N ILE A 146 1.28 -3.96 7.57
CA ILE A 146 2.56 -3.88 8.28
C ILE A 146 2.53 -4.65 9.61
N LEU A 147 1.36 -4.74 10.25
CA LEU A 147 1.17 -5.52 11.49
C LEU A 147 1.40 -7.01 11.20
N PHE A 148 0.83 -7.49 10.10
CA PHE A 148 1.03 -8.87 9.66
C PHE A 148 2.48 -9.11 9.24
N ALA A 149 3.13 -8.15 8.57
CA ALA A 149 4.54 -8.24 8.22
C ALA A 149 5.44 -8.34 9.47
N ILE A 150 5.15 -7.57 10.53
CA ILE A 150 5.87 -7.65 11.81
C ILE A 150 5.67 -9.03 12.47
N LEU A 151 4.43 -9.55 12.46
CA LEU A 151 4.14 -10.89 13.00
C LEU A 151 4.88 -11.99 12.24
N ILE A 152 4.86 -11.93 10.91
CA ILE A 152 5.59 -12.88 10.06
C ILE A 152 7.09 -12.77 10.32
N GLY A 153 7.65 -11.58 10.39
CA GLY A 153 9.04 -11.33 10.73
C GLY A 153 9.44 -11.94 12.07
N PHE A 154 8.58 -11.80 13.08
CA PHE A 154 8.81 -12.36 14.39
C PHE A 154 8.73 -13.91 14.41
N PHE A 155 7.64 -14.48 13.88
CA PHE A 155 7.41 -15.93 13.99
C PHE A 155 8.27 -16.75 13.01
N PHE A 156 8.43 -16.29 11.78
CA PHE A 156 9.11 -17.05 10.73
C PHE A 156 10.57 -16.66 10.56
N LEU A 157 10.90 -15.36 10.62
CA LEU A 157 12.27 -14.87 10.45
C LEU A 157 13.02 -14.73 11.79
N LYS A 158 12.33 -14.98 12.92
CA LYS A 158 12.88 -14.86 14.28
C LYS A 158 13.50 -13.48 14.56
N GLU A 159 12.94 -12.44 13.97
CA GLU A 159 13.34 -11.07 14.21
C GLU A 159 13.04 -10.66 15.66
N LYS A 160 13.95 -9.89 16.26
CA LYS A 160 13.72 -9.35 17.62
C LYS A 160 12.67 -8.26 17.57
N LEU A 161 11.62 -8.40 18.36
CA LEU A 161 10.66 -7.33 18.61
C LEU A 161 11.30 -6.28 19.50
N THR A 162 11.50 -5.09 18.95
CA THR A 162 11.96 -3.95 19.73
C THR A 162 10.77 -3.21 20.34
N LEU A 163 10.98 -2.55 21.48
CA LEU A 163 9.93 -1.78 22.15
C LEU A 163 9.22 -0.76 21.22
N PRO A 164 9.92 0.00 20.36
CA PRO A 164 9.27 0.88 19.40
C PRO A 164 8.36 0.15 18.41
N LYS A 165 8.75 -1.04 17.91
CA LYS A 165 7.89 -1.85 17.04
C LYS A 165 6.59 -2.25 17.76
N ILE A 166 6.67 -2.64 19.01
CA ILE A 166 5.49 -3.04 19.80
C ILE A 166 4.57 -1.83 20.03
N ILE A 167 5.10 -0.73 20.55
CA ILE A 167 4.33 0.49 20.81
C ILE A 167 3.68 1.01 19.53
N GLY A 168 4.45 1.14 18.45
CA GLY A 168 3.93 1.60 17.17
C GLY A 168 2.82 0.71 16.61
N THR A 169 2.94 -0.61 16.79
CA THR A 169 1.90 -1.59 16.42
C THR A 169 0.59 -1.33 17.17
N PHE A 170 0.66 -1.14 18.51
CA PHE A 170 -0.53 -0.85 19.31
C PHE A 170 -1.18 0.49 18.95
N ILE A 171 -0.39 1.54 18.71
CA ILE A 171 -0.90 2.83 18.26
C ILE A 171 -1.59 2.70 16.91
N THR A 172 -0.96 2.02 15.93
CA THR A 172 -1.56 1.77 14.61
C THR A 172 -2.88 1.01 14.73
N LEU A 173 -2.92 -0.03 15.56
CA LEU A 173 -4.13 -0.82 15.79
C LEU A 173 -5.25 0.04 16.40
N ALA A 174 -4.94 0.89 17.37
CA ALA A 174 -5.91 1.81 17.97
C ALA A 174 -6.49 2.79 16.90
N GLY A 175 -5.63 3.33 16.02
CA GLY A 175 -6.07 4.17 14.92
C GLY A 175 -7.00 3.45 13.94
N VAL A 176 -6.71 2.19 13.61
CA VAL A 176 -7.56 1.36 12.74
C VAL A 176 -8.91 1.06 13.38
N ILE A 177 -8.93 0.73 14.68
CA ILE A 177 -10.18 0.51 15.40
C ILE A 177 -11.04 1.79 15.41
N LEU A 178 -10.41 2.94 15.67
CA LEU A 178 -11.09 4.23 15.63
C LEU A 178 -11.66 4.52 14.24
N LEU A 179 -10.89 4.25 13.18
CA LEU A 179 -11.32 4.44 11.79
C LEU A 179 -12.54 3.59 11.43
N ARG A 180 -12.71 2.44 12.06
CA ARG A 180 -13.87 1.57 11.83
C ARG A 180 -15.16 2.08 12.51
N VAL A 181 -15.02 2.87 13.56
CA VAL A 181 -16.15 3.41 14.34
C VAL A 181 -16.52 4.82 13.87
N ALA A 182 -15.63 5.47 13.13
CA ALA A 182 -15.82 6.79 12.53
C ALA A 182 -16.76 6.73 11.33
#